data_6489236f8ce9f60c37dac86f43972187
#
_entry.id   6489236f8ce9f60c37dac86f43972187
#
_cell.length_a   1.000
_cell.length_b   1.000
_cell.length_c   1.000
_cell.angle_alpha   90.00
_cell.angle_beta   90.00
_cell.angle_gamma   90.00
#
_symmetry.space_group_name_H-M   'P 1'
#
loop_
_entity.id
_entity.type
_entity.pdbx_description
1 polymer ?
#
loop_
_entity_poly.entity_id
_entity_poly.type
_entity_poly.pdbx_seq_one_letter_code
_entity_poly.pdbx_strand_id
1 'polypeptide(L)'
;HMDGLTPALQHWQAQGGMVALGGHRLFVAQAGQHGSVLLFIHGYPTSSYDWHSLWAPLATRHRLIAPDLLGMGFSDKPADHAYGIENHADLLEALLDRLGVQQVHIVAHDLGVSVAQEMLARRQAHPLAPRILSLTLLNGGVCPEAYQPRMLQHLLSSPLGGWIAPRIPKQAFERTIARLFGPHTLPS
;
A
#
# COMPACT_ATOMS: atom_id res chain seq x y z
N HIS A 1 -9.94 24.99 -8.50
CA HIS A 1 -10.12 25.91 -7.37
C HIS A 1 -9.04 25.64 -6.34
N MET A 2 -8.00 26.52 -6.30
CA MET A 2 -6.89 26.45 -5.31
C MET A 2 -7.22 27.17 -4.00
N ASP A 3 -8.41 27.75 -3.87
CA ASP A 3 -8.75 28.73 -2.83
C ASP A 3 -9.19 28.14 -1.48
N GLY A 4 -8.91 26.87 -1.21
CA GLY A 4 -9.29 26.22 0.06
C GLY A 4 -8.23 25.32 0.69
N LEU A 5 -7.06 25.18 0.06
CA LEU A 5 -6.00 24.32 0.60
C LEU A 5 -5.17 25.08 1.64
N THR A 6 -4.82 24.40 2.74
CA THR A 6 -3.84 24.93 3.69
C THR A 6 -2.46 25.10 3.02
N PRO A 7 -1.60 26.01 3.49
CA PRO A 7 -0.23 26.14 2.96
C PRO A 7 0.55 24.83 2.95
N ALA A 8 0.36 23.98 3.95
CA ALA A 8 1.00 22.68 4.05
C ALA A 8 0.56 21.73 2.92
N LEU A 9 -0.73 21.69 2.59
CA LEU A 9 -1.25 20.88 1.48
C LEU A 9 -0.85 21.44 0.12
N GLN A 10 -0.76 22.76 -0.03
CA GLN A 10 -0.22 23.39 -1.24
C GLN A 10 1.25 23.00 -1.46
N HIS A 11 2.04 23.05 -0.38
CA HIS A 11 3.43 22.62 -0.42
C HIS A 11 3.55 21.14 -0.79
N TRP A 12 2.69 20.27 -0.24
CA TRP A 12 2.67 18.84 -0.59
C TRP A 12 2.28 18.63 -2.06
N GLN A 13 1.24 19.30 -2.53
CA GLN A 13 0.80 19.21 -3.92
C GLN A 13 1.92 19.62 -4.90
N ALA A 14 2.76 20.58 -4.53
CA ALA A 14 3.92 21.00 -5.31
C ALA A 14 5.05 19.95 -5.37
N GLN A 15 5.02 18.91 -4.49
CA GLN A 15 5.98 17.79 -4.52
C GLN A 15 5.65 16.75 -5.58
N GLY A 16 4.53 16.85 -6.27
CA GLY A 16 4.09 15.83 -7.19
C GLY A 16 3.35 16.35 -8.41
N GLY A 17 2.73 15.44 -9.11
CA GLY A 17 1.94 15.73 -10.31
C GLY A 17 0.94 14.66 -10.63
N MET A 18 0.11 14.91 -11.62
CA MET A 18 -0.90 13.96 -12.09
C MET A 18 -0.30 13.00 -13.11
N VAL A 19 -0.48 11.71 -12.89
CA VAL A 19 -0.04 10.63 -13.78
C VAL A 19 -1.28 9.92 -14.33
N ALA A 20 -1.40 9.85 -15.67
CA ALA A 20 -2.49 9.15 -16.33
C ALA A 20 -2.22 7.65 -16.38
N LEU A 21 -3.16 6.86 -15.86
CA LEU A 21 -3.07 5.40 -15.72
C LEU A 21 -4.46 4.79 -15.91
N GLY A 22 -4.60 3.87 -16.87
CA GLY A 22 -5.83 3.10 -17.04
C GLY A 22 -7.12 3.94 -17.22
N GLY A 23 -7.03 5.13 -17.84
CA GLY A 23 -8.17 6.04 -18.02
C GLY A 23 -8.43 6.97 -16.83
N HIS A 24 -7.65 6.87 -15.77
CA HIS A 24 -7.72 7.72 -14.57
C HIS A 24 -6.43 8.50 -14.37
N ARG A 25 -6.48 9.54 -13.54
CA ARG A 25 -5.27 10.30 -13.15
C ARG A 25 -5.06 10.15 -11.65
N LEU A 26 -3.88 9.69 -11.30
CA LEU A 26 -3.42 9.69 -9.91
C LEU A 26 -2.49 10.86 -9.66
N PHE A 27 -2.68 11.55 -8.54
CA PHE A 27 -1.64 12.41 -7.98
C PHE A 27 -0.53 11.54 -7.40
N VAL A 28 0.72 11.87 -7.72
CA VAL A 28 1.89 11.14 -7.26
C VAL A 28 2.92 12.13 -6.74
N ALA A 29 3.12 12.17 -5.44
CA ALA A 29 4.24 12.88 -4.85
C ALA A 29 5.54 12.10 -5.08
N GLN A 30 6.60 12.79 -5.47
CA GLN A 30 7.91 12.19 -5.74
C GLN A 30 9.03 13.05 -5.16
N ALA A 31 10.05 12.41 -4.63
CA ALA A 31 11.26 13.08 -4.16
C ALA A 31 12.45 12.13 -4.24
N GLY A 32 13.68 12.69 -4.18
CA GLY A 32 14.91 11.91 -4.28
C GLY A 32 15.16 11.40 -5.70
N GLN A 33 16.44 11.28 -6.07
CA GLN A 33 16.85 10.86 -7.41
C GLN A 33 17.74 9.61 -7.40
N HIS A 34 18.18 9.21 -6.23
CA HIS A 34 19.18 8.15 -6.06
C HIS A 34 18.75 7.13 -5.02
N GLY A 35 19.42 5.98 -5.03
CA GLY A 35 19.21 4.92 -4.05
C GLY A 35 18.00 4.03 -4.36
N SER A 36 17.59 3.27 -3.36
CA SER A 36 16.46 2.35 -3.48
C SER A 36 15.15 3.10 -3.63
N VAL A 37 14.22 2.52 -4.37
CA VAL A 37 12.88 3.07 -4.54
C VAL A 37 11.99 2.65 -3.37
N LEU A 38 11.34 3.62 -2.74
CA LEU A 38 10.34 3.42 -1.70
C LEU A 38 8.95 3.83 -2.25
N LEU A 39 8.01 2.91 -2.28
CA LEU A 39 6.61 3.15 -2.58
C LEU A 39 5.83 3.24 -1.27
N PHE A 40 5.16 4.37 -1.05
CA PHE A 40 4.33 4.61 0.12
C PHE A 40 2.85 4.49 -0.26
N ILE A 41 2.13 3.60 0.39
CA ILE A 41 0.71 3.36 0.14
C ILE A 41 -0.07 3.75 1.39
N HIS A 42 -0.83 4.84 1.28
CA HIS A 42 -1.66 5.35 2.38
C HIS A 42 -2.94 4.53 2.59
N GLY A 43 -3.69 4.84 3.63
CA GLY A 43 -4.93 4.20 4.00
C GLY A 43 -6.19 5.00 3.66
N TYR A 44 -7.33 4.50 4.13
CA TYR A 44 -8.64 5.16 4.02
C TYR A 44 -8.96 5.91 5.33
N PRO A 45 -9.55 7.08 5.30
CA PRO A 45 -9.88 7.94 4.15
C PRO A 45 -8.86 9.06 3.93
N THR A 46 -7.58 8.76 3.96
CA THR A 46 -6.50 9.76 3.96
C THR A 46 -5.90 10.00 2.56
N SER A 47 -4.64 10.37 2.50
CA SER A 47 -3.89 10.64 1.28
C SER A 47 -2.39 10.43 1.49
N SER A 48 -1.62 10.55 0.44
CA SER A 48 -0.16 10.49 0.49
C SER A 48 0.47 11.54 1.44
N TYR A 49 -0.29 12.57 1.82
CA TYR A 49 0.14 13.56 2.81
C TYR A 49 0.50 12.95 4.18
N ASP A 50 -0.04 11.78 4.50
CA ASP A 50 0.32 11.04 5.73
C ASP A 50 1.84 10.84 5.88
N TRP A 51 2.56 10.80 4.77
CA TRP A 51 4.00 10.55 4.72
C TRP A 51 4.87 11.81 4.80
N HIS A 52 4.25 13.00 4.90
CA HIS A 52 4.94 14.29 4.79
C HIS A 52 6.12 14.46 5.77
N SER A 53 5.99 13.95 6.99
CA SER A 53 7.04 14.04 8.02
C SER A 53 8.30 13.20 7.71
N LEU A 54 8.13 12.13 6.92
CA LEU A 54 9.23 11.24 6.52
C LEU A 54 9.90 11.69 5.22
N TRP A 55 9.27 12.63 4.49
CA TRP A 55 9.61 12.92 3.11
C TRP A 55 11.02 13.46 2.94
N ALA A 56 11.32 14.59 3.53
CA ALA A 56 12.62 15.23 3.39
C ALA A 56 13.79 14.36 3.93
N PRO A 57 13.69 13.74 5.12
CA PRO A 57 14.77 12.88 5.63
C PRO A 57 15.06 11.69 4.72
N LEU A 58 14.04 11.02 4.17
CA LEU A 58 14.24 9.84 3.34
C LEU A 58 14.67 10.18 1.91
N ALA A 59 14.24 11.33 1.37
CA ALA A 59 14.59 11.79 0.04
C ALA A 59 16.11 12.01 -0.16
N THR A 60 16.87 12.18 0.93
CA THR A 60 18.33 12.33 0.88
C THR A 60 19.05 11.04 0.45
N ARG A 61 18.41 9.87 0.61
CA ARG A 61 19.03 8.56 0.38
C ARG A 61 18.23 7.63 -0.52
N HIS A 62 16.96 7.96 -0.77
CA HIS A 62 16.03 7.09 -1.48
C HIS A 62 15.24 7.88 -2.53
N ARG A 63 14.81 7.19 -3.58
CA ARG A 63 13.78 7.67 -4.48
C ARG A 63 12.42 7.35 -3.88
N LEU A 64 11.61 8.37 -3.60
CA LEU A 64 10.32 8.26 -2.94
C LEU A 64 9.19 8.42 -3.96
N ILE A 65 8.18 7.56 -3.85
CA ILE A 65 6.97 7.58 -4.67
C ILE A 65 5.79 7.39 -3.72
N ALA A 66 4.88 8.37 -3.65
CA ALA A 66 3.68 8.30 -2.83
C ALA A 66 2.46 8.76 -3.65
N PRO A 67 1.74 7.81 -4.26
CA PRO A 67 0.49 8.11 -4.94
C PRO A 67 -0.64 8.36 -3.94
N ASP A 68 -1.58 9.25 -4.31
CA ASP A 68 -2.92 9.21 -3.75
C ASP A 68 -3.70 8.10 -4.45
N LEU A 69 -4.29 7.19 -3.67
CA LEU A 69 -5.11 6.12 -4.22
C LEU A 69 -6.33 6.70 -4.95
N LEU A 70 -6.79 6.03 -6.00
CA LEU A 70 -7.97 6.46 -6.76
C LEU A 70 -9.16 6.65 -5.80
N GLY A 71 -9.89 7.74 -5.94
CA GLY A 71 -10.97 8.13 -5.04
C GLY A 71 -10.54 8.97 -3.85
N MET A 72 -9.25 9.18 -3.61
CA MET A 72 -8.71 9.87 -2.42
C MET A 72 -7.74 10.99 -2.79
N GLY A 73 -7.47 11.87 -1.82
CA GLY A 73 -6.52 12.97 -1.97
C GLY A 73 -6.78 13.85 -3.20
N PHE A 74 -5.74 14.07 -3.99
CA PHE A 74 -5.79 14.84 -5.24
C PHE A 74 -6.05 13.97 -6.48
N SER A 75 -6.14 12.64 -6.34
CA SER A 75 -6.46 11.73 -7.45
C SER A 75 -7.89 11.86 -7.92
N ASP A 76 -8.17 11.39 -9.14
CA ASP A 76 -9.52 11.35 -9.70
C ASP A 76 -10.48 10.56 -8.78
N LYS A 77 -11.76 10.94 -8.79
CA LYS A 77 -12.82 10.36 -7.96
C LYS A 77 -14.03 9.97 -8.82
N PRO A 78 -13.86 8.98 -9.74
CA PRO A 78 -14.96 8.56 -10.59
C PRO A 78 -16.11 7.99 -9.77
N ALA A 79 -17.35 8.47 -10.04
CA ALA A 79 -18.54 8.06 -9.29
C ALA A 79 -18.95 6.60 -9.56
N ASP A 80 -18.71 6.12 -10.77
CA ASP A 80 -19.16 4.79 -11.23
C ASP A 80 -18.03 3.74 -11.19
N HIS A 81 -17.07 3.89 -10.28
CA HIS A 81 -15.92 3.00 -10.17
C HIS A 81 -15.99 2.12 -8.92
N ALA A 82 -15.74 0.84 -9.09
CA ALA A 82 -15.54 -0.08 -7.96
C ALA A 82 -14.13 0.09 -7.38
N TYR A 83 -14.03 0.72 -6.21
CA TYR A 83 -12.78 0.96 -5.50
C TYR A 83 -12.28 -0.29 -4.77
N GLY A 84 -12.01 -1.37 -5.51
CA GLY A 84 -11.50 -2.62 -4.96
C GLY A 84 -9.99 -2.60 -4.74
N ILE A 85 -9.51 -3.45 -3.84
CA ILE A 85 -8.07 -3.65 -3.57
C ILE A 85 -7.33 -4.05 -4.86
N GLU A 86 -7.93 -4.91 -5.67
CA GLU A 86 -7.38 -5.37 -6.94
C GLU A 86 -7.16 -4.20 -7.92
N ASN A 87 -8.13 -3.28 -8.01
CA ASN A 87 -8.03 -2.11 -8.88
C ASN A 87 -6.94 -1.14 -8.44
N HIS A 88 -6.80 -0.93 -7.13
CA HIS A 88 -5.69 -0.14 -6.60
C HIS A 88 -4.34 -0.80 -6.91
N ALA A 89 -4.23 -2.12 -6.76
CA ALA A 89 -3.02 -2.84 -7.12
C ALA A 89 -2.70 -2.72 -8.61
N ASP A 90 -3.69 -2.85 -9.50
CA ASP A 90 -3.51 -2.64 -10.96
C ASP A 90 -2.92 -1.27 -11.27
N LEU A 91 -3.47 -0.22 -10.66
CA LEU A 91 -3.01 1.16 -10.87
C LEU A 91 -1.60 1.39 -10.32
N LEU A 92 -1.26 0.80 -9.17
CA LEU A 92 0.08 0.93 -8.59
C LEU A 92 1.13 0.16 -9.40
N GLU A 93 0.81 -1.02 -9.89
CA GLU A 93 1.69 -1.78 -10.79
C GLU A 93 1.92 -1.01 -12.10
N ALA A 94 0.86 -0.47 -12.70
CA ALA A 94 0.96 0.38 -13.89
C ALA A 94 1.77 1.66 -13.62
N LEU A 95 1.65 2.25 -12.43
CA LEU A 95 2.45 3.40 -12.02
C LEU A 95 3.94 3.06 -11.96
N LEU A 96 4.30 1.95 -11.31
CA LEU A 96 5.69 1.52 -11.20
C LEU A 96 6.29 1.22 -12.57
N ASP A 97 5.53 0.56 -13.45
CA ASP A 97 5.94 0.30 -14.83
C ASP A 97 6.20 1.61 -15.60
N ARG A 98 5.25 2.55 -15.54
CA ARG A 98 5.39 3.87 -16.18
C ARG A 98 6.58 4.68 -15.68
N LEU A 99 6.94 4.51 -14.40
CA LEU A 99 8.10 5.17 -13.79
C LEU A 99 9.42 4.40 -14.01
N GLY A 100 9.37 3.26 -14.69
CA GLY A 100 10.53 2.40 -14.96
C GLY A 100 11.10 1.74 -13.71
N VAL A 101 10.28 1.48 -12.70
CA VAL A 101 10.68 0.89 -11.42
C VAL A 101 10.63 -0.63 -11.54
N GLN A 102 11.78 -1.27 -11.49
CA GLN A 102 11.89 -2.74 -11.54
C GLN A 102 12.00 -3.38 -10.16
N GLN A 103 12.46 -2.64 -9.16
CA GLN A 103 12.63 -3.10 -7.79
C GLN A 103 12.13 -2.03 -6.83
N VAL A 104 11.40 -2.43 -5.78
CA VAL A 104 10.75 -1.50 -4.88
C VAL A 104 10.69 -2.05 -3.45
N HIS A 105 10.89 -1.16 -2.47
CA HIS A 105 10.48 -1.38 -1.09
C HIS A 105 9.11 -0.73 -0.90
N ILE A 106 8.19 -1.42 -0.25
CA ILE A 106 6.83 -0.90 -0.01
C ILE A 106 6.66 -0.59 1.47
N VAL A 107 6.15 0.60 1.76
CA VAL A 107 5.70 1.03 3.08
C VAL A 107 4.20 1.28 2.99
N ALA A 108 3.41 0.54 3.72
CA ALA A 108 1.96 0.57 3.61
C ALA A 108 1.27 0.73 4.96
N HIS A 109 0.16 1.45 4.97
CA HIS A 109 -0.63 1.77 6.14
C HIS A 109 -2.12 1.50 5.87
N ASP A 110 -2.86 0.94 6.83
CA ASP A 110 -4.31 0.71 6.78
C ASP A 110 -4.77 -0.02 5.50
N LEU A 111 -5.64 0.55 4.65
CA LEU A 111 -6.05 -0.01 3.35
C LEU A 111 -4.85 -0.32 2.45
N GLY A 112 -3.81 0.51 2.51
CA GLY A 112 -2.58 0.30 1.77
C GLY A 112 -1.90 -1.04 2.07
N VAL A 113 -2.08 -1.58 3.28
CA VAL A 113 -1.58 -2.92 3.65
C VAL A 113 -2.23 -4.00 2.79
N SER A 114 -3.54 -3.96 2.62
CA SER A 114 -4.27 -4.92 1.78
C SER A 114 -3.87 -4.81 0.31
N VAL A 115 -3.67 -3.59 -0.19
CA VAL A 115 -3.18 -3.35 -1.55
C VAL A 115 -1.76 -3.90 -1.74
N ALA A 116 -0.87 -3.66 -0.78
CA ALA A 116 0.50 -4.18 -0.82
C ALA A 116 0.57 -5.70 -0.78
N GLN A 117 -0.30 -6.33 0.01
CA GLN A 117 -0.43 -7.79 0.08
C GLN A 117 -0.94 -8.37 -1.25
N GLU A 118 -1.91 -7.72 -1.89
CA GLU A 118 -2.38 -8.10 -3.22
C GLU A 118 -1.25 -8.03 -4.26
N MET A 119 -0.48 -6.93 -4.29
CA MET A 119 0.68 -6.78 -5.17
C MET A 119 1.71 -7.89 -4.94
N LEU A 120 1.97 -8.27 -3.68
CA LEU A 120 2.89 -9.34 -3.34
C LEU A 120 2.38 -10.71 -3.81
N ALA A 121 1.08 -10.99 -3.63
CA ALA A 121 0.46 -12.22 -4.06
C ALA A 121 0.53 -12.40 -5.59
N ARG A 122 0.26 -11.34 -6.34
CA ARG A 122 0.33 -11.33 -7.81
C ARG A 122 1.73 -11.59 -8.34
N ARG A 123 2.75 -11.17 -7.61
CA ARG A 123 4.16 -11.38 -8.02
C ARG A 123 4.49 -12.82 -8.33
N GLN A 124 3.85 -13.78 -7.66
CA GLN A 124 4.05 -15.21 -7.91
C GLN A 124 3.53 -15.64 -9.29
N ALA A 125 2.46 -15.02 -9.77
CA ALA A 125 1.83 -15.32 -11.05
C ALA A 125 2.40 -14.47 -12.22
N HIS A 126 3.01 -13.32 -11.93
CA HIS A 126 3.49 -12.35 -12.92
C HIS A 126 4.96 -12.03 -12.73
N PRO A 127 5.88 -12.83 -13.34
CA PRO A 127 7.33 -12.64 -13.18
C PRO A 127 7.85 -11.26 -13.64
N LEU A 128 7.12 -10.59 -14.53
CA LEU A 128 7.48 -9.28 -15.07
C LEU A 128 7.08 -8.11 -14.17
N ALA A 129 6.23 -8.34 -13.15
CA ALA A 129 5.88 -7.31 -12.18
C ALA A 129 7.11 -6.83 -11.40
N PRO A 130 7.15 -5.59 -10.90
CA PRO A 130 8.26 -5.07 -10.12
C PRO A 130 8.60 -5.97 -8.93
N ARG A 131 9.89 -6.21 -8.72
CA ARG A 131 10.35 -7.06 -7.62
C ARG A 131 10.18 -6.31 -6.29
N ILE A 132 9.36 -6.83 -5.39
CA ILE A 132 9.21 -6.31 -4.04
C ILE A 132 10.38 -6.82 -3.19
N LEU A 133 11.25 -5.91 -2.75
CA LEU A 133 12.44 -6.21 -1.96
C LEU A 133 12.14 -6.33 -0.48
N SER A 134 11.24 -5.50 0.03
CA SER A 134 10.74 -5.55 1.40
C SER A 134 9.35 -4.95 1.50
N LEU A 135 8.64 -5.32 2.55
CA LEU A 135 7.31 -4.84 2.85
C LEU A 135 7.26 -4.43 4.32
N THR A 136 7.03 -3.13 4.57
CA THR A 136 6.83 -2.57 5.90
C THR A 136 5.35 -2.22 6.06
N LEU A 137 4.69 -2.87 7.00
CA LEU A 137 3.26 -2.73 7.26
C LEU A 137 3.05 -1.99 8.58
N LEU A 138 2.32 -0.88 8.52
CA LEU A 138 1.99 -0.04 9.66
C LEU A 138 0.48 -0.10 9.91
N ASN A 139 0.07 -0.40 11.14
CA ASN A 139 -1.32 -0.37 11.59
C ASN A 139 -2.33 -0.88 10.55
N GLY A 140 -2.04 -2.04 9.97
CA GLY A 140 -2.96 -2.70 9.05
C GLY A 140 -4.20 -3.09 9.83
N GLY A 141 -5.24 -2.29 9.72
CA GLY A 141 -6.57 -2.69 10.16
C GLY A 141 -6.97 -3.88 9.30
N VAL A 142 -7.23 -5.01 9.93
CA VAL A 142 -8.00 -6.07 9.30
C VAL A 142 -9.41 -5.51 9.19
N CYS A 143 -9.77 -4.91 8.05
CA CYS A 143 -11.17 -4.70 7.71
C CYS A 143 -11.72 -6.08 7.30
N PRO A 144 -12.48 -6.77 8.16
CA PRO A 144 -12.95 -8.13 7.87
C PRO A 144 -13.84 -8.18 6.62
N GLU A 145 -14.45 -7.06 6.27
CA GLU A 145 -15.39 -6.93 5.15
C GLU A 145 -14.71 -6.65 3.80
N ALA A 146 -13.49 -6.09 3.81
CA ALA A 146 -12.70 -5.86 2.60
C ALA A 146 -11.67 -6.97 2.35
N TYR A 147 -11.43 -7.80 3.36
CA TYR A 147 -10.47 -8.89 3.33
C TYR A 147 -11.15 -10.17 2.85
N GLN A 148 -11.18 -10.37 1.54
CA GLN A 148 -11.33 -11.72 1.00
C GLN A 148 -9.92 -12.28 0.78
N PRO A 149 -9.38 -13.06 1.72
CA PRO A 149 -8.05 -13.65 1.57
C PRO A 149 -8.14 -14.82 0.60
N ARG A 150 -8.19 -14.54 -0.71
CA ARG A 150 -8.22 -15.60 -1.72
C ARG A 150 -7.06 -16.58 -1.55
N MET A 151 -5.88 -16.09 -1.18
CA MET A 151 -4.71 -16.94 -1.01
C MET A 151 -4.76 -17.81 0.26
N LEU A 152 -5.12 -17.24 1.41
CA LEU A 152 -5.27 -18.00 2.64
C LEU A 152 -6.51 -18.91 2.57
N GLN A 153 -7.58 -18.44 1.95
CA GLN A 153 -8.80 -19.22 1.73
C GLN A 153 -8.57 -20.36 0.72
N HIS A 154 -7.83 -20.12 -0.38
CA HIS A 154 -7.40 -21.19 -1.28
C HIS A 154 -6.45 -22.19 -0.62
N LEU A 155 -5.56 -21.75 0.24
CA LEU A 155 -4.67 -22.63 0.99
C LEU A 155 -5.45 -23.48 2.02
N LEU A 156 -6.39 -22.85 2.74
CA LEU A 156 -7.22 -23.53 3.76
C LEU A 156 -8.34 -24.36 3.14
N SER A 157 -8.86 -24.00 1.98
CA SER A 157 -9.87 -24.78 1.23
C SER A 157 -9.26 -25.83 0.30
N SER A 158 -7.93 -25.86 0.13
CA SER A 158 -7.24 -26.92 -0.58
C SER A 158 -7.30 -28.23 0.23
N PRO A 159 -7.15 -29.41 -0.41
CA PRO A 159 -7.05 -30.69 0.30
C PRO A 159 -5.96 -30.74 1.38
N LEU A 160 -4.97 -29.82 1.29
CA LEU A 160 -3.88 -29.66 2.25
C LEU A 160 -4.24 -28.75 3.43
N GLY A 161 -5.31 -27.95 3.32
CA GLY A 161 -5.71 -26.99 4.37
C GLY A 161 -6.11 -27.66 5.67
N GLY A 162 -6.84 -28.77 5.60
CA GLY A 162 -7.20 -29.60 6.76
C GLY A 162 -6.00 -30.23 7.46
N TRP A 163 -4.87 -30.36 6.77
CA TRP A 163 -3.63 -30.92 7.31
C TRP A 163 -2.70 -29.84 7.92
N ILE A 164 -2.78 -28.61 7.43
CA ILE A 164 -1.94 -27.48 7.85
C ILE A 164 -2.57 -26.71 9.01
N ALA A 165 -3.89 -26.48 8.99
CA ALA A 165 -4.60 -25.69 9.99
C ALA A 165 -4.42 -26.17 11.44
N PRO A 166 -4.45 -27.48 11.76
CA PRO A 166 -4.25 -27.98 13.12
C PRO A 166 -2.79 -27.89 13.61
N ARG A 167 -1.83 -27.61 12.71
CA ARG A 167 -0.40 -27.61 13.03
C ARG A 167 0.18 -26.23 13.27
N ILE A 168 -0.60 -25.17 13.12
CA ILE A 168 -0.19 -23.84 13.54
C ILE A 168 -0.34 -23.79 15.07
N PRO A 169 0.76 -23.74 15.86
CA PRO A 169 0.64 -23.71 17.30
C PRO A 169 -0.07 -22.41 17.72
N LYS A 170 -1.10 -22.53 18.55
CA LYS A 170 -1.82 -21.38 19.12
C LYS A 170 -0.87 -20.33 19.71
N GLN A 171 0.22 -20.76 20.32
CA GLN A 171 1.28 -19.92 20.86
C GLN A 171 2.07 -19.15 19.80
N ALA A 172 2.20 -19.66 18.56
CA ALA A 172 2.86 -18.94 17.47
C ALA A 172 1.97 -17.79 16.95
N PHE A 173 0.67 -18.04 16.88
CA PHE A 173 -0.33 -17.02 16.54
C PHE A 173 -0.41 -15.94 17.62
N GLU A 174 -0.50 -16.30 18.90
CA GLU A 174 -0.51 -15.39 20.03
C GLU A 174 0.75 -14.54 20.14
N ARG A 175 1.94 -15.13 19.89
CA ARG A 175 3.21 -14.39 19.85
C ARG A 175 3.29 -13.40 18.69
N THR A 176 2.73 -13.74 17.54
CA THR A 176 2.68 -12.83 16.38
C THR A 176 1.75 -11.66 16.68
N ILE A 177 0.58 -11.91 17.26
CA ILE A 177 -0.35 -10.87 17.70
C ILE A 177 0.24 -10.00 18.80
N ALA A 178 0.87 -10.57 19.82
CA ALA A 178 1.50 -9.82 20.89
C ALA A 178 2.64 -8.90 20.39
N ARG A 179 3.37 -9.30 19.35
CA ARG A 179 4.36 -8.44 18.69
C ARG A 179 3.74 -7.29 17.89
N LEU A 180 2.56 -7.49 17.32
CA LEU A 180 1.85 -6.46 16.56
C LEU A 180 1.23 -5.38 17.46
N PHE A 181 0.76 -5.75 18.64
CA PHE A 181 0.02 -4.82 19.53
C PHE A 181 0.88 -4.19 20.64
N GLY A 182 2.12 -4.62 20.84
CA GLY A 182 2.99 -4.12 21.89
C GLY A 182 2.49 -4.45 23.32
N PRO A 183 3.31 -4.24 24.36
CA PRO A 183 3.02 -4.73 25.71
C PRO A 183 1.91 -3.95 26.47
N HIS A 184 1.38 -2.86 25.91
CA HIS A 184 0.41 -1.98 26.57
C HIS A 184 -1.00 -2.01 25.97
N THR A 185 -1.30 -2.87 25.03
CA THR A 185 -2.58 -2.89 24.29
C THR A 185 -3.41 -4.17 24.47
N LEU A 186 -3.00 -5.09 25.31
CA LEU A 186 -3.82 -6.26 25.63
C LEU A 186 -4.87 -5.88 26.69
N PRO A 187 -6.17 -6.11 26.44
CA PRO A 187 -7.17 -5.96 27.48
C PRO A 187 -6.90 -6.97 28.60
N SER A 188 -6.99 -6.48 29.82
CA SER A 188 -6.86 -7.26 31.07
C SER A 188 -7.94 -8.34 31.18
#